data_1fff88cb28e4234b22281f14a3ea8dca
#
_entry.id   1fff88cb28e4234b22281f14a3ea8dca
#
_cell.length_a   1.000
_cell.length_b   1.000
_cell.length_c   1.000
_cell.angle_alpha   90.00
_cell.angle_beta   90.00
_cell.angle_gamma   90.00
#
_symmetry.space_group_name_H-M   'P 1'
#
loop_
_entity.id
_entity.type
_entity.pdbx_description
1 polymer ?
#
loop_
_entity_poly.entity_id
_entity_poly.type
_entity_poly.pdbx_seq_one_letter_code
_entity_poly.pdbx_strand_id
1 'polypeptide(L)'
;MNAKNNEIVPTFAQISKLEMVGDIDKVTELLNQDPPKEWIKTNKYAGSSKYLSIDKIEYLLKTIIRGYKIEVTGQGTAFNGVWVTVRVHYVDMITGNWEFHDGIGSEAIQTKAGTSASDLINITQGAISIAFPKAKTAAIKDACHHFGRLFGSDLNRESESDLYEVPEVISDEDISDLFELKKDVIPTKFFPNAERIVTAKEKASYSKLHKYLMEL
;
A
#
# COMPACT_ATOMS: atom_id res chain seq x y z
N MET A 1 24.63 -12.06 15.94
CA MET A 1 23.79 -11.01 15.30
C MET A 1 22.91 -11.69 14.29
N ASN A 2 21.68 -11.98 14.66
CA ASN A 2 20.73 -12.67 13.77
C ASN A 2 20.16 -11.67 12.78
N ALA A 3 20.57 -11.76 11.52
CA ALA A 3 19.84 -11.17 10.42
C ALA A 3 18.46 -11.86 10.38
N LYS A 4 17.43 -11.20 10.86
CA LYS A 4 16.05 -11.61 10.60
C LYS A 4 15.85 -11.44 9.10
N ASN A 5 15.76 -12.56 8.38
CA ASN A 5 15.29 -12.57 7.01
C ASN A 5 13.87 -12.01 6.99
N ASN A 6 13.75 -10.75 6.65
CA ASN A 6 12.47 -10.16 6.27
C ASN A 6 12.14 -10.55 4.83
N GLU A 7 11.96 -11.84 4.55
CA GLU A 7 11.29 -12.27 3.32
C GLU A 7 9.79 -12.00 3.46
N ILE A 8 9.42 -10.73 3.23
CA ILE A 8 8.03 -10.27 3.29
C ILE A 8 7.24 -10.79 2.08
N VAL A 9 7.94 -11.08 0.97
CA VAL A 9 7.33 -11.66 -0.23
C VAL A 9 7.72 -13.14 -0.33
N PRO A 10 6.75 -14.05 -0.29
CA PRO A 10 7.04 -15.47 -0.39
C PRO A 10 7.76 -15.79 -1.71
N THR A 11 8.73 -16.67 -1.65
CA THR A 11 9.41 -17.18 -2.85
C THR A 11 8.45 -18.00 -3.70
N PHE A 12 8.76 -18.17 -4.99
CA PHE A 12 7.96 -19.01 -5.89
C PHE A 12 7.72 -20.42 -5.32
N ALA A 13 8.73 -21.00 -4.64
CA ALA A 13 8.60 -22.31 -4.00
C ALA A 13 7.65 -22.30 -2.80
N GLN A 14 7.57 -21.21 -2.07
CA GLN A 14 6.61 -21.04 -0.97
C GLN A 14 5.18 -20.85 -1.51
N ILE A 15 5.02 -20.02 -2.56
CA ILE A 15 3.72 -19.81 -3.22
C ILE A 15 3.21 -21.12 -3.84
N SER A 16 4.07 -21.90 -4.46
CA SER A 16 3.66 -23.19 -5.10
C SER A 16 3.24 -24.25 -4.09
N LYS A 17 3.66 -24.16 -2.83
CA LYS A 17 3.27 -25.04 -1.74
C LYS A 17 2.01 -24.57 -0.99
N LEU A 18 1.60 -23.31 -1.17
CA LEU A 18 0.40 -22.79 -0.56
C LEU A 18 -0.81 -23.24 -1.39
N GLU A 19 -1.65 -24.07 -0.84
CA GLU A 19 -3.01 -24.31 -1.31
C GLU A 19 -3.88 -23.09 -0.96
N MET A 20 -3.59 -21.95 -1.65
CA MET A 20 -4.22 -20.67 -1.30
C MET A 20 -5.61 -20.49 -1.91
N VAL A 21 -5.95 -21.30 -2.91
CA VAL A 21 -7.27 -21.22 -3.55
C VAL A 21 -8.34 -21.57 -2.52
N GLY A 22 -9.22 -20.61 -2.25
CA GLY A 22 -10.31 -20.75 -1.29
C GLY A 22 -9.99 -20.35 0.17
N ASP A 23 -8.74 -19.96 0.48
CA ASP A 23 -8.35 -19.46 1.81
C ASP A 23 -8.29 -17.92 1.80
N ILE A 24 -9.41 -17.30 2.14
CA ILE A 24 -9.59 -15.84 2.14
C ILE A 24 -8.58 -15.16 3.06
N ASP A 25 -8.36 -15.69 4.26
CA ASP A 25 -7.53 -15.05 5.27
C ASP A 25 -6.07 -14.99 4.81
N LYS A 26 -5.54 -16.09 4.28
CA LYS A 26 -4.17 -16.14 3.76
C LYS A 26 -3.96 -15.24 2.54
N VAL A 27 -4.93 -15.19 1.62
CA VAL A 27 -4.87 -14.29 0.46
C VAL A 27 -4.89 -12.85 0.90
N THR A 28 -5.78 -12.49 1.82
CA THR A 28 -5.91 -11.15 2.38
C THR A 28 -4.64 -10.72 3.12
N GLU A 29 -4.11 -11.59 3.98
CA GLU A 29 -2.85 -11.33 4.69
C GLU A 29 -1.69 -11.10 3.72
N LEU A 30 -1.55 -11.95 2.69
CA LEU A 30 -0.50 -11.82 1.68
C LEU A 30 -0.59 -10.48 0.94
N LEU A 31 -1.76 -10.10 0.45
CA LEU A 31 -1.95 -8.89 -0.36
C LEU A 31 -1.84 -7.60 0.47
N ASN A 32 -2.10 -7.67 1.77
CA ASN A 32 -1.99 -6.54 2.69
C ASN A 32 -0.61 -6.38 3.36
N GLN A 33 0.35 -7.24 3.03
CA GLN A 33 1.74 -7.04 3.46
C GLN A 33 2.36 -5.82 2.81
N ASP A 34 3.28 -5.16 3.51
CA ASP A 34 4.09 -4.11 2.91
C ASP A 34 5.06 -4.70 1.87
N PRO A 35 5.30 -4.02 0.75
CA PRO A 35 6.32 -4.44 -0.19
C PRO A 35 7.73 -4.35 0.45
N PRO A 36 8.68 -5.20 0.01
CA PRO A 36 10.06 -5.13 0.49
C PRO A 36 10.62 -3.71 0.35
N LYS A 37 11.27 -3.21 1.40
CA LYS A 37 11.79 -1.83 1.45
C LYS A 37 12.76 -1.51 0.30
N GLU A 38 13.55 -2.49 -0.13
CA GLU A 38 14.48 -2.37 -1.26
C GLU A 38 13.79 -2.24 -2.63
N TRP A 39 12.50 -2.58 -2.73
CA TRP A 39 11.71 -2.40 -3.96
C TRP A 39 11.11 -1.01 -4.08
N ILE A 40 11.02 -0.30 -2.97
CA ILE A 40 10.43 1.03 -2.89
C ILE A 40 11.44 2.05 -3.41
N LYS A 41 11.07 2.75 -4.46
CA LYS A 41 11.84 3.85 -5.04
C LYS A 41 11.18 5.18 -4.75
N THR A 42 11.98 6.24 -4.71
CA THR A 42 11.51 7.61 -4.49
C THR A 42 11.67 8.42 -5.75
N ASN A 43 10.61 9.09 -6.18
CA ASN A 43 10.65 10.03 -7.30
C ASN A 43 10.98 11.44 -6.78
N LYS A 44 12.23 11.86 -6.96
CA LYS A 44 12.71 13.19 -6.53
C LYS A 44 12.04 14.37 -7.24
N TYR A 45 11.46 14.12 -8.43
CA TYR A 45 10.81 15.15 -9.24
C TYR A 45 9.31 15.30 -8.98
N ALA A 46 8.72 14.40 -8.18
CA ALA A 46 7.30 14.40 -7.85
C ALA A 46 7.13 14.40 -6.32
N GLY A 47 7.62 15.43 -5.65
CA GLY A 47 7.43 15.61 -4.20
C GLY A 47 7.99 14.48 -3.34
N SER A 48 9.02 13.77 -3.81
CA SER A 48 9.58 12.60 -3.12
C SER A 48 8.60 11.43 -2.98
N SER A 49 7.59 11.33 -3.86
CA SER A 49 6.62 10.23 -3.83
C SER A 49 7.30 8.87 -3.98
N LYS A 50 6.84 7.92 -3.20
CA LYS A 50 7.32 6.53 -3.20
C LYS A 50 6.55 5.72 -4.24
N TYR A 51 7.21 4.76 -4.88
CA TYR A 51 6.57 3.90 -5.88
C TYR A 51 7.31 2.57 -6.02
N LEU A 52 6.60 1.56 -6.53
CA LEU A 52 7.20 0.34 -7.05
C LEU A 52 7.50 0.48 -8.54
N SER A 53 8.63 -0.04 -8.98
CA SER A 53 8.95 -0.10 -10.42
C SER A 53 8.08 -1.14 -11.12
N ILE A 54 7.85 -0.97 -12.43
CA ILE A 54 6.95 -1.85 -13.18
C ILE A 54 7.42 -3.32 -13.19
N ASP A 55 8.74 -3.55 -13.18
CA ASP A 55 9.33 -4.89 -13.10
C ASP A 55 8.90 -5.64 -11.84
N LYS A 56 8.73 -4.94 -10.71
CA LYS A 56 8.26 -5.51 -9.45
C LYS A 56 6.75 -5.82 -9.49
N ILE A 57 5.96 -4.93 -10.06
CA ILE A 57 4.53 -5.15 -10.28
C ILE A 57 4.30 -6.37 -11.20
N GLU A 58 5.04 -6.46 -12.31
CA GLU A 58 4.96 -7.62 -13.20
C GLU A 58 5.43 -8.90 -12.54
N TYR A 59 6.47 -8.82 -11.70
CA TYR A 59 6.91 -9.96 -10.90
C TYR A 59 5.79 -10.46 -9.97
N LEU A 60 5.11 -9.57 -9.25
CA LEU A 60 3.98 -9.92 -8.38
C LEU A 60 2.82 -10.51 -9.17
N LEU A 61 2.46 -9.93 -10.32
CA LEU A 61 1.43 -10.49 -11.19
C LEU A 61 1.76 -11.93 -11.63
N LYS A 62 3.02 -12.19 -12.00
CA LYS A 62 3.47 -13.53 -12.46
C LYS A 62 3.56 -14.55 -11.33
N THR A 63 3.94 -14.13 -10.13
CA THR A 63 4.22 -15.04 -9.01
C THR A 63 3.00 -15.28 -8.13
N ILE A 64 2.21 -14.26 -7.87
CA ILE A 64 1.06 -14.32 -6.97
C ILE A 64 -0.23 -14.51 -7.75
N ILE A 65 -0.54 -13.60 -8.67
CA ILE A 65 -1.81 -13.63 -9.42
C ILE A 65 -1.84 -14.77 -10.45
N ARG A 66 -0.70 -15.00 -11.15
CA ARG A 66 -0.47 -16.07 -12.14
C ARG A 66 -1.34 -16.00 -13.39
N GLY A 67 -2.66 -16.12 -13.26
CA GLY A 67 -3.60 -16.02 -14.39
C GLY A 67 -3.99 -14.56 -14.59
N TYR A 68 -3.33 -13.84 -15.51
CA TYR A 68 -3.68 -12.45 -15.81
C TYR A 68 -3.50 -12.10 -17.29
N LYS A 69 -4.20 -11.08 -17.73
CA LYS A 69 -4.09 -10.49 -19.06
C LYS A 69 -4.19 -8.97 -18.93
N ILE A 70 -3.33 -8.23 -19.63
CA ILE A 70 -3.38 -6.76 -19.68
C ILE A 70 -3.92 -6.36 -21.05
N GLU A 71 -4.97 -5.56 -21.06
CA GLU A 71 -5.61 -4.99 -22.23
C GLU A 71 -5.54 -3.47 -22.18
N VAL A 72 -5.15 -2.83 -23.29
CA VAL A 72 -5.26 -1.38 -23.43
C VAL A 72 -6.68 -1.09 -23.92
N THR A 73 -7.48 -0.43 -23.10
CA THR A 73 -8.89 -0.13 -23.38
C THR A 73 -9.08 1.23 -24.04
N GLY A 74 -8.09 2.13 -23.88
CA GLY A 74 -8.13 3.44 -24.54
C GLY A 74 -6.77 4.14 -24.46
N GLN A 75 -6.54 5.03 -25.40
CA GLN A 75 -5.37 5.88 -25.41
C GLN A 75 -5.62 7.16 -26.24
N GLY A 76 -4.95 8.22 -25.90
CA GLY A 76 -5.10 9.47 -26.61
C GLY A 76 -4.17 10.56 -26.11
N THR A 77 -4.36 11.75 -26.67
CA THR A 77 -3.66 12.95 -26.27
C THR A 77 -4.66 13.97 -25.74
N ALA A 78 -4.25 14.73 -24.73
CA ALA A 78 -5.01 15.86 -24.21
C ALA A 78 -4.01 16.98 -23.85
N PHE A 79 -4.22 18.17 -24.43
CA PHE A 79 -3.29 19.29 -24.26
C PHE A 79 -1.84 18.90 -24.61
N ASN A 80 -0.93 18.99 -23.66
CA ASN A 80 0.49 18.63 -23.78
C ASN A 80 0.82 17.26 -23.15
N GLY A 81 -0.17 16.40 -23.00
CA GLY A 81 0.01 15.09 -22.40
C GLY A 81 -0.61 13.96 -23.21
N VAL A 82 -0.24 12.76 -22.85
CA VAL A 82 -0.89 11.53 -23.32
C VAL A 82 -1.57 10.83 -22.15
N TRP A 83 -2.61 10.10 -22.44
CA TRP A 83 -3.29 9.25 -21.46
C TRP A 83 -3.47 7.84 -22.05
N VAL A 84 -3.48 6.85 -21.16
CA VAL A 84 -3.73 5.44 -21.48
C VAL A 84 -4.62 4.89 -20.38
N THR A 85 -5.64 4.14 -20.78
CA THR A 85 -6.44 3.29 -19.88
C THR A 85 -6.13 1.83 -20.15
N VAL A 86 -6.03 1.05 -19.08
CA VAL A 86 -5.81 -0.40 -19.17
C VAL A 86 -6.83 -1.13 -18.35
N ARG A 87 -7.08 -2.37 -18.72
CA ARG A 87 -7.79 -3.36 -17.92
C ARG A 87 -6.86 -4.52 -17.64
N VAL A 88 -6.66 -4.78 -16.36
CA VAL A 88 -5.92 -5.96 -15.88
C VAL A 88 -6.95 -7.01 -15.51
N HIS A 89 -7.14 -8.00 -16.38
CA HIS A 89 -7.93 -9.18 -16.08
C HIS A 89 -7.07 -10.12 -15.23
N TYR A 90 -7.70 -10.79 -14.28
CA TYR A 90 -7.03 -11.77 -13.45
C TYR A 90 -8.00 -12.87 -13.00
N VAL A 91 -7.43 -14.01 -12.64
CA VAL A 91 -8.19 -15.07 -11.98
C VAL A 91 -8.16 -14.79 -10.48
N ASP A 92 -9.31 -14.51 -9.91
CA ASP A 92 -9.45 -14.30 -8.47
C ASP A 92 -9.01 -15.54 -7.71
N MET A 93 -8.13 -15.37 -6.74
CA MET A 93 -7.51 -16.48 -6.02
C MET A 93 -8.47 -17.20 -5.06
N ILE A 94 -9.59 -16.57 -4.72
CA ILE A 94 -10.59 -17.11 -3.80
C ILE A 94 -11.68 -17.84 -4.56
N THR A 95 -12.23 -17.17 -5.56
CA THR A 95 -13.39 -17.68 -6.31
C THR A 95 -13.01 -18.52 -7.54
N GLY A 96 -11.78 -18.33 -8.06
CA GLY A 96 -11.33 -18.93 -9.32
C GLY A 96 -11.94 -18.32 -10.57
N ASN A 97 -12.76 -17.28 -10.44
CA ASN A 97 -13.41 -16.60 -11.56
C ASN A 97 -12.50 -15.53 -12.18
N TRP A 98 -12.78 -15.20 -13.45
CA TRP A 98 -12.15 -14.05 -14.07
C TRP A 98 -12.79 -12.75 -13.59
N GLU A 99 -11.96 -11.87 -13.07
CA GLU A 99 -12.28 -10.53 -12.62
C GLU A 99 -11.36 -9.51 -13.32
N PHE A 100 -11.57 -8.21 -13.09
CA PHE A 100 -10.70 -7.20 -13.66
C PHE A 100 -10.61 -5.94 -12.77
N HIS A 101 -9.48 -5.25 -12.90
CA HIS A 101 -9.29 -3.89 -12.41
C HIS A 101 -8.96 -2.96 -13.57
N ASP A 102 -9.62 -1.81 -13.62
CA ASP A 102 -9.29 -0.75 -14.57
C ASP A 102 -8.29 0.22 -13.96
N GLY A 103 -7.41 0.76 -14.79
CA GLY A 103 -6.44 1.76 -14.37
C GLY A 103 -6.22 2.81 -15.46
N ILE A 104 -5.89 4.01 -15.02
CA ILE A 104 -5.60 5.16 -15.87
C ILE A 104 -4.19 5.68 -15.60
N GLY A 105 -3.49 6.08 -16.63
CA GLY A 105 -2.18 6.71 -16.52
C GLY A 105 -2.01 7.81 -17.53
N SER A 106 -1.25 8.82 -17.16
CA SER A 106 -0.92 9.93 -18.03
C SER A 106 0.55 10.29 -17.90
N GLU A 107 1.08 10.91 -18.94
CA GLU A 107 2.44 11.44 -18.96
C GLU A 107 2.47 12.72 -19.81
N ALA A 108 3.17 13.73 -19.32
CA ALA A 108 3.37 14.96 -20.08
C ALA A 108 4.32 14.71 -21.27
N ILE A 109 4.00 15.28 -22.43
CA ILE A 109 4.88 15.26 -23.58
C ILE A 109 6.04 16.24 -23.32
N GLN A 110 7.27 15.74 -23.37
CA GLN A 110 8.45 16.55 -23.08
C GLN A 110 8.66 17.65 -24.10
N THR A 111 8.85 18.87 -23.62
CA THR A 111 9.22 20.05 -24.40
C THR A 111 10.65 20.47 -24.11
N LYS A 112 11.23 21.34 -24.96
CA LYS A 112 12.54 21.91 -24.73
C LYS A 112 12.58 22.70 -23.42
N ALA A 113 13.68 22.61 -22.70
CA ALA A 113 13.83 23.31 -21.42
C ALA A 113 13.62 24.83 -21.55
N GLY A 114 12.87 25.43 -20.63
CA GLY A 114 12.58 26.86 -20.63
C GLY A 114 11.52 27.32 -21.63
N THR A 115 10.84 26.41 -22.32
CA THR A 115 9.75 26.73 -23.25
C THR A 115 8.38 26.43 -22.68
N SER A 116 7.34 27.06 -23.25
CA SER A 116 5.96 26.77 -22.82
C SER A 116 5.54 25.36 -23.22
N ALA A 117 4.93 24.64 -22.30
CA ALA A 117 4.37 23.30 -22.53
C ALA A 117 3.17 23.32 -23.48
N SER A 118 2.54 24.48 -23.69
CA SER A 118 1.40 24.65 -24.61
C SER A 118 1.80 24.82 -26.06
N ASP A 119 3.09 25.03 -26.34
CA ASP A 119 3.60 25.28 -27.70
C ASP A 119 4.16 23.99 -28.32
N LEU A 120 3.39 23.41 -29.24
CA LEU A 120 3.70 22.13 -29.91
C LEU A 120 5.01 22.16 -30.71
N ILE A 121 5.48 23.33 -31.15
CA ILE A 121 6.76 23.50 -31.86
C ILE A 121 7.94 23.14 -30.95
N ASN A 122 7.77 23.25 -29.66
CA ASN A 122 8.78 22.96 -28.66
C ASN A 122 8.86 21.50 -28.21
N ILE A 123 8.05 20.63 -28.79
CA ILE A 123 8.09 19.18 -28.46
C ILE A 123 9.46 18.62 -28.84
N THR A 124 10.09 17.91 -27.92
CA THR A 124 11.36 17.22 -28.16
C THR A 124 11.15 16.04 -29.11
N GLN A 125 12.11 15.82 -30.02
CA GLN A 125 12.05 14.67 -30.91
C GLN A 125 11.95 13.36 -30.12
N GLY A 126 11.01 12.51 -30.50
CA GLY A 126 10.77 11.23 -29.81
C GLY A 126 9.98 11.32 -28.50
N ALA A 127 9.58 12.52 -28.05
CA ALA A 127 8.85 12.69 -26.79
C ALA A 127 7.57 11.84 -26.70
N ILE A 128 6.82 11.75 -27.81
CA ILE A 128 5.60 10.94 -27.88
C ILE A 128 5.91 9.44 -27.71
N SER A 129 6.98 8.96 -28.34
CA SER A 129 7.41 7.54 -28.24
C SER A 129 7.82 7.15 -26.81
N ILE A 130 8.20 8.13 -25.98
CA ILE A 130 8.53 7.93 -24.58
C ILE A 130 7.28 8.08 -23.71
N ALA A 131 6.41 9.04 -24.02
CA ALA A 131 5.25 9.39 -23.20
C ALA A 131 4.21 8.26 -23.14
N PHE A 132 3.85 7.62 -24.25
CA PHE A 132 2.86 6.53 -24.26
C PHE A 132 3.30 5.31 -23.44
N PRO A 133 4.52 4.77 -23.56
CA PRO A 133 4.98 3.66 -22.69
C PRO A 133 4.97 4.01 -21.22
N LYS A 134 5.31 5.25 -20.85
CA LYS A 134 5.25 5.71 -19.46
C LYS A 134 3.80 5.82 -18.94
N ALA A 135 2.90 6.42 -19.74
CA ALA A 135 1.49 6.49 -19.42
C ALA A 135 0.88 5.08 -19.24
N LYS A 136 1.18 4.15 -20.17
CA LYS A 136 0.78 2.74 -20.04
C LYS A 136 1.30 2.11 -18.74
N THR A 137 2.57 2.33 -18.42
CA THR A 137 3.16 1.83 -17.17
C THR A 137 2.45 2.38 -15.94
N ALA A 138 2.12 3.68 -15.94
CA ALA A 138 1.35 4.30 -14.87
C ALA A 138 -0.05 3.68 -14.74
N ALA A 139 -0.75 3.48 -15.86
CA ALA A 139 -2.07 2.86 -15.88
C ALA A 139 -2.05 1.41 -15.32
N ILE A 140 -1.04 0.61 -15.68
CA ILE A 140 -0.89 -0.76 -15.15
C ILE A 140 -0.69 -0.73 -13.63
N LYS A 141 0.15 0.18 -13.14
CA LYS A 141 0.38 0.33 -11.70
C LYS A 141 -0.90 0.73 -10.97
N ASP A 142 -1.65 1.69 -11.53
CA ASP A 142 -2.90 2.16 -10.98
C ASP A 142 -3.93 1.02 -10.87
N ALA A 143 -4.12 0.23 -11.93
CA ALA A 143 -4.97 -0.97 -11.89
C ALA A 143 -4.48 -1.99 -10.84
N CYS A 144 -3.16 -2.18 -10.71
CA CYS A 144 -2.61 -3.15 -9.78
C CYS A 144 -2.66 -2.69 -8.31
N HIS A 145 -2.77 -1.40 -8.02
CA HIS A 145 -2.96 -0.91 -6.65
C HIS A 145 -4.23 -1.48 -6.00
N HIS A 146 -5.23 -1.85 -6.79
CA HIS A 146 -6.45 -2.49 -6.27
C HIS A 146 -6.23 -3.89 -5.67
N PHE A 147 -5.09 -4.54 -5.93
CA PHE A 147 -4.73 -5.79 -5.25
C PHE A 147 -4.31 -5.60 -3.80
N GLY A 148 -3.93 -4.39 -3.37
CA GLY A 148 -3.61 -4.09 -1.98
C GLY A 148 -2.19 -3.53 -1.76
N ARG A 149 -1.78 -3.51 -0.49
CA ARG A 149 -0.54 -2.86 -0.02
C ARG A 149 0.72 -3.43 -0.66
N LEU A 150 0.76 -4.74 -0.89
CA LEU A 150 1.89 -5.40 -1.53
C LEU A 150 2.19 -4.85 -2.93
N PHE A 151 1.16 -4.40 -3.64
CA PHE A 151 1.26 -3.74 -4.94
C PHE A 151 1.49 -2.22 -4.85
N GLY A 152 1.62 -1.67 -3.64
CA GLY A 152 2.02 -0.29 -3.39
C GLY A 152 0.88 0.71 -3.24
N SER A 153 -0.36 0.26 -2.94
CA SER A 153 -1.54 1.13 -2.81
C SER A 153 -1.36 2.22 -1.75
N ASP A 154 -0.61 1.96 -0.68
CA ASP A 154 -0.53 2.84 0.50
C ASP A 154 0.81 3.57 0.65
N LEU A 155 1.74 3.43 -0.31
CA LEU A 155 3.10 3.94 -0.18
C LEU A 155 3.22 5.46 0.06
N ASN A 156 2.21 6.24 -0.32
CA ASN A 156 2.20 7.70 -0.18
C ASN A 156 1.07 8.22 0.72
N ARG A 157 0.40 7.33 1.46
CA ARG A 157 -0.55 7.74 2.48
C ARG A 157 0.20 8.09 3.76
N GLU A 158 -0.03 9.29 4.30
CA GLU A 158 0.65 9.80 5.50
C GLU A 158 0.09 9.22 6.79
N SER A 159 -1.11 8.71 6.78
CA SER A 159 -1.67 8.05 7.94
C SER A 159 -1.49 6.55 7.79
N GLU A 160 -0.80 5.94 8.71
CA GLU A 160 -1.28 4.71 9.28
C GLU A 160 -2.72 5.01 9.65
N SER A 161 -3.64 4.66 8.77
CA SER A 161 -5.03 4.84 9.10
C SER A 161 -5.33 3.81 10.19
N ASP A 162 -5.46 4.29 11.41
CA ASP A 162 -6.11 3.59 12.52
C ASP A 162 -7.52 3.08 12.13
N LEU A 163 -7.90 3.25 10.86
CA LEU A 163 -9.18 2.84 10.28
C LEU A 163 -9.34 1.31 10.21
N TYR A 164 -8.26 0.54 10.34
CA TYR A 164 -8.30 -0.93 10.37
C TYR A 164 -7.86 -1.51 11.72
N GLU A 165 -7.38 -0.71 12.64
CA GLU A 165 -7.40 -1.11 14.02
C GLU A 165 -8.89 -1.12 14.44
N VAL A 166 -9.50 -2.30 14.39
CA VAL A 166 -10.70 -2.54 15.21
C VAL A 166 -10.26 -2.09 16.59
N PRO A 167 -10.85 -1.02 17.17
CA PRO A 167 -10.42 -0.55 18.47
C PRO A 167 -10.52 -1.77 19.38
N GLU A 168 -9.39 -2.23 19.88
CA GLU A 168 -9.36 -3.29 20.87
C GLU A 168 -10.29 -2.82 21.97
N VAL A 169 -11.44 -3.49 22.09
CA VAL A 169 -12.45 -3.13 23.10
C VAL A 169 -11.85 -3.59 24.42
N ILE A 170 -10.99 -2.73 24.97
CA ILE A 170 -10.35 -2.98 26.25
C ILE A 170 -11.46 -3.00 27.29
N SER A 171 -11.64 -4.14 27.92
CA SER A 171 -12.66 -4.29 28.95
C SER A 171 -12.26 -3.53 30.22
N ASP A 172 -13.24 -3.25 31.07
CA ASP A 172 -13.00 -2.64 32.40
C ASP A 172 -12.09 -3.54 33.27
N GLU A 173 -12.16 -4.87 33.07
CA GLU A 173 -11.33 -5.86 33.78
C GLU A 173 -9.89 -5.82 33.28
N ASP A 174 -9.68 -5.88 31.96
CA ASP A 174 -8.32 -5.86 31.34
C ASP A 174 -7.53 -4.62 31.72
N ILE A 175 -8.16 -3.44 31.69
CA ILE A 175 -7.47 -2.19 32.04
C ILE A 175 -7.19 -2.08 33.55
N SER A 176 -8.09 -2.61 34.39
CA SER A 176 -7.91 -2.66 35.85
C SER A 176 -6.77 -3.59 36.21
N ASP A 177 -6.73 -4.79 35.64
CA ASP A 177 -5.69 -5.79 35.90
C ASP A 177 -4.31 -5.27 35.45
N LEU A 178 -4.24 -4.67 34.27
CA LEU A 178 -2.99 -4.07 33.77
C LEU A 178 -2.54 -2.89 34.64
N PHE A 179 -3.47 -2.06 35.11
CA PHE A 179 -3.16 -0.95 36.03
C PHE A 179 -2.60 -1.44 37.34
N GLU A 180 -3.24 -2.44 38.00
CA GLU A 180 -2.76 -3.02 39.24
C GLU A 180 -1.40 -3.71 39.08
N LEU A 181 -1.17 -4.40 37.94
CA LEU A 181 0.12 -5.03 37.63
C LEU A 181 1.25 -4.02 37.50
N LYS A 182 0.97 -2.83 36.95
CA LYS A 182 1.97 -1.78 36.67
C LYS A 182 2.01 -0.65 37.69
N LYS A 183 1.17 -0.71 38.73
CA LYS A 183 0.97 0.33 39.73
C LYS A 183 2.24 0.89 40.33
N ASP A 184 3.20 0.01 40.67
CA ASP A 184 4.47 0.41 41.30
C ASP A 184 5.47 1.05 40.33
N VAL A 185 5.24 0.92 39.02
CA VAL A 185 6.15 1.43 37.97
C VAL A 185 5.64 2.75 37.40
N ILE A 186 4.37 3.10 37.64
CA ILE A 186 3.78 4.34 37.15
C ILE A 186 4.42 5.55 37.89
N PRO A 187 5.03 6.50 37.12
CA PRO A 187 5.59 7.71 37.75
C PRO A 187 4.54 8.48 38.53
N THR A 188 4.90 8.96 39.73
CA THR A 188 4.01 9.67 40.67
C THR A 188 3.21 10.82 40.00
N LYS A 189 3.78 11.46 39.00
CA LYS A 189 3.12 12.54 38.26
C LYS A 189 1.90 12.08 37.46
N PHE A 190 1.92 10.85 36.93
CA PHE A 190 0.88 10.32 36.06
C PHE A 190 -0.12 9.41 36.80
N PHE A 191 0.25 8.92 37.99
CA PHE A 191 -0.54 8.00 38.78
C PHE A 191 -1.97 8.50 39.04
N PRO A 192 -2.22 9.74 39.51
CA PRO A 192 -3.58 10.21 39.81
C PRO A 192 -4.50 10.21 38.58
N ASN A 193 -3.94 10.50 37.40
CA ASN A 193 -4.72 10.49 36.15
C ASN A 193 -5.06 9.07 35.70
N ALA A 194 -4.09 8.15 35.78
CA ALA A 194 -4.31 6.74 35.44
C ALA A 194 -5.35 6.11 36.36
N GLU A 195 -5.23 6.33 37.70
CA GLU A 195 -6.19 5.87 38.70
C GLU A 195 -7.59 6.43 38.45
N ARG A 196 -7.72 7.70 38.11
CA ARG A 196 -8.99 8.33 37.79
C ARG A 196 -9.67 7.68 36.57
N ILE A 197 -8.91 7.42 35.49
CA ILE A 197 -9.42 6.80 34.25
C ILE A 197 -10.00 5.42 34.56
N VAL A 198 -9.28 4.60 35.33
CA VAL A 198 -9.70 3.25 35.71
C VAL A 198 -10.92 3.32 36.65
N THR A 199 -10.87 4.11 37.71
CA THR A 199 -11.92 4.24 38.72
C THR A 199 -13.22 4.82 38.15
N ALA A 200 -13.11 5.85 37.28
CA ALA A 200 -14.27 6.47 36.67
C ALA A 200 -14.78 5.73 35.43
N LYS A 201 -14.13 4.62 35.05
CA LYS A 201 -14.44 3.85 33.83
C LYS A 201 -14.52 4.68 32.56
N GLU A 202 -13.54 5.56 32.36
CA GLU A 202 -13.47 6.44 31.20
C GLU A 202 -13.03 5.70 29.92
N LYS A 203 -13.95 4.92 29.31
CA LYS A 203 -13.67 4.06 28.16
C LYS A 203 -13.00 4.76 26.98
N ALA A 204 -13.32 6.04 26.76
CA ALA A 204 -12.68 6.86 25.71
C ALA A 204 -11.17 7.07 25.93
N SER A 205 -10.68 6.86 27.15
CA SER A 205 -9.28 7.02 27.52
C SER A 205 -8.53 5.69 27.65
N TYR A 206 -9.24 4.54 27.55
CA TYR A 206 -8.65 3.23 27.77
C TYR A 206 -7.52 2.88 26.81
N SER A 207 -7.68 3.09 25.51
CA SER A 207 -6.64 2.79 24.51
C SER A 207 -5.35 3.55 24.79
N LYS A 208 -5.44 4.82 25.19
CA LYS A 208 -4.26 5.63 25.53
C LYS A 208 -3.60 5.16 26.80
N LEU A 209 -4.40 4.82 27.82
CA LEU A 209 -3.89 4.32 29.09
C LEU A 209 -3.27 2.93 28.90
N HIS A 210 -3.91 2.03 28.17
CA HIS A 210 -3.40 0.69 27.88
C HIS A 210 -2.05 0.76 27.16
N LYS A 211 -1.95 1.53 26.08
CA LYS A 211 -0.69 1.73 25.36
C LYS A 211 0.41 2.24 26.28
N TYR A 212 0.13 3.25 27.10
CA TYR A 212 1.07 3.79 28.06
C TYR A 212 1.54 2.75 29.08
N LEU A 213 0.63 1.93 29.64
CA LEU A 213 0.95 0.89 30.61
C LEU A 213 1.75 -0.26 30.00
N MET A 214 1.54 -0.58 28.73
CA MET A 214 2.30 -1.61 28.00
C MET A 214 3.73 -1.17 27.68
N GLU A 215 3.99 0.14 27.60
CA GLU A 215 5.31 0.72 27.36
C GLU A 215 6.16 0.89 28.65
N LEU A 216 5.56 0.75 29.84
CA LEU A 216 6.23 0.75 31.14
C LEU A 216 6.82 -0.64 31.48
#